data_bc2e1b18a1d2f38aabdc1a3a882435ab
#
_entry.id   bc2e1b18a1d2f38aabdc1a3a882435ab
#
_cell.length_a   1.000
_cell.length_b   1.000
_cell.length_c   1.000
_cell.angle_alpha   90.00
_cell.angle_beta   90.00
_cell.angle_gamma   90.00
#
_symmetry.space_group_name_H-M   'P 1'
#
loop_
_entity.id
_entity.type
_entity.pdbx_description
1 polymer ?
#
loop_
_entity_poly.entity_id
_entity_poly.type
_entity_poly.pdbx_seq_one_letter_code
_entity_poly.pdbx_strand_id
1 'polypeptide(L)'
;MNAPITAILDRKGRTVFSVLPTMTVAEAVAEMNSKRVGSVLVLEAGQLVGIFTERDVLRRVVGAGVNPRSTLVADVMTKDVITISPEATVEETMILFTEKRCRHLPVCEQGRLVGTISIGDITRWIADSHRFEAEHLKNYISSGFST
;
A
#
# COMPACT_ATOMS: atom_id res chain seq x y z
N MET A 1 6.16 14.00 -10.37
CA MET A 1 7.11 12.96 -9.92
C MET A 1 7.82 13.33 -8.63
N ASN A 2 8.03 14.61 -8.40
CA ASN A 2 8.65 15.06 -7.14
C ASN A 2 7.65 15.35 -6.01
N ALA A 3 6.37 15.04 -6.23
CA ALA A 3 5.36 15.21 -5.20
C ALA A 3 5.66 14.29 -4.01
N PRO A 4 5.43 14.75 -2.76
CA PRO A 4 5.59 13.88 -1.60
C PRO A 4 4.43 12.90 -1.49
N ILE A 5 4.68 11.78 -0.85
CA ILE A 5 3.66 10.75 -0.62
C ILE A 5 2.48 11.32 0.17
N THR A 6 2.71 12.32 1.02
CA THR A 6 1.65 13.02 1.74
C THR A 6 0.54 13.49 0.81
N ALA A 7 0.90 13.97 -0.39
CA ALA A 7 -0.09 14.45 -1.36
C ALA A 7 -1.03 13.33 -1.81
N ILE A 8 -0.51 12.12 -1.98
CA ILE A 8 -1.33 10.96 -2.33
C ILE A 8 -2.23 10.57 -1.16
N LEU A 9 -1.68 10.54 0.06
CA LEU A 9 -2.45 10.21 1.27
C LEU A 9 -3.58 11.21 1.51
N ASP A 10 -3.33 12.49 1.30
CA ASP A 10 -4.35 13.53 1.47
C ASP A 10 -5.50 13.32 0.49
N ARG A 11 -5.23 12.78 -0.67
CA ARG A 11 -6.20 12.53 -1.73
C ARG A 11 -6.96 11.22 -1.55
N LYS A 12 -6.25 10.13 -1.24
CA LYS A 12 -6.87 8.80 -1.09
C LYS A 12 -7.44 8.56 0.30
N GLY A 13 -6.94 9.26 1.31
CA GLY A 13 -7.28 9.03 2.71
C GLY A 13 -6.25 8.18 3.41
N ARG A 14 -6.35 8.12 4.73
CA ARG A 14 -5.38 7.45 5.61
C ARG A 14 -5.95 6.23 6.31
N THR A 15 -7.10 5.74 5.85
CA THR A 15 -7.71 4.53 6.40
C THR A 15 -6.81 3.33 6.11
N VAL A 16 -6.52 2.57 7.15
CA VAL A 16 -5.66 1.40 7.07
C VAL A 16 -6.42 0.20 7.60
N PHE A 17 -6.41 -0.89 6.85
CA PHE A 17 -7.00 -2.14 7.31
C PHE A 17 -5.91 -2.97 7.99
N SER A 18 -6.18 -3.39 9.20
CA SER A 18 -5.21 -4.13 10.01
C SER A 18 -5.86 -5.32 10.69
N VAL A 19 -4.99 -6.27 11.07
CA VAL A 19 -5.38 -7.44 11.85
C VAL A 19 -4.39 -7.59 13.01
N LEU A 20 -4.76 -8.41 13.99
CA LEU A 20 -3.87 -8.71 15.11
C LEU A 20 -3.02 -9.95 14.78
N PRO A 21 -1.80 -10.03 15.30
CA PRO A 21 -0.96 -11.20 15.06
C PRO A 21 -1.52 -12.49 15.67
N THR A 22 -2.40 -12.37 16.66
CA THR A 22 -3.04 -13.50 17.34
C THR A 22 -4.29 -14.01 16.61
N MET A 23 -4.75 -13.33 15.58
CA MET A 23 -5.84 -13.81 14.74
C MET A 23 -5.39 -15.02 13.92
N THR A 24 -6.33 -15.90 13.59
CA THR A 24 -6.01 -17.00 12.68
C THR A 24 -5.94 -16.51 11.25
N VAL A 25 -5.27 -17.26 10.39
CA VAL A 25 -5.22 -16.97 8.96
C VAL A 25 -6.63 -16.89 8.38
N ALA A 26 -7.51 -17.81 8.76
CA ALA A 26 -8.89 -17.81 8.28
C ALA A 26 -9.61 -16.52 8.62
N GLU A 27 -9.46 -16.01 9.83
CA GLU A 27 -10.05 -14.75 10.27
C GLU A 27 -9.48 -13.57 9.47
N ALA A 28 -8.17 -13.54 9.26
CA ALA A 28 -7.52 -12.48 8.48
C ALA A 28 -7.95 -12.50 7.01
N VAL A 29 -8.06 -13.67 6.41
CA VAL A 29 -8.54 -13.84 5.03
C VAL A 29 -9.99 -13.36 4.91
N ALA A 30 -10.83 -13.66 5.90
CA ALA A 30 -12.21 -13.19 5.92
C ALA A 30 -12.28 -11.66 5.94
N GLU A 31 -11.40 -11.01 6.73
CA GLU A 31 -11.28 -9.54 6.75
C GLU A 31 -10.85 -9.01 5.40
N MET A 32 -9.83 -9.61 4.79
CA MET A 32 -9.34 -9.19 3.48
C MET A 32 -10.44 -9.31 2.42
N ASN A 33 -11.18 -10.41 2.42
CA ASN A 33 -12.27 -10.62 1.48
C ASN A 33 -13.42 -9.62 1.71
N SER A 34 -13.75 -9.35 2.96
CA SER A 34 -14.78 -8.40 3.34
C SER A 34 -14.43 -6.98 2.87
N LYS A 35 -13.19 -6.58 3.01
CA LYS A 35 -12.69 -5.26 2.62
C LYS A 35 -12.24 -5.20 1.16
N ARG A 36 -12.20 -6.32 0.46
CA ARG A 36 -11.74 -6.44 -0.93
C ARG A 36 -10.33 -5.91 -1.12
N VAL A 37 -9.45 -6.28 -0.21
CA VAL A 37 -8.04 -5.89 -0.26
C VAL A 37 -7.15 -7.11 -0.37
N GLY A 38 -5.98 -6.94 -0.99
CA GLY A 38 -5.00 -8.01 -1.17
C GLY A 38 -3.93 -8.05 -0.08
N SER A 39 -3.99 -7.12 0.86
CA SER A 39 -3.04 -7.08 1.98
C SER A 39 -3.65 -6.36 3.16
N VAL A 40 -3.18 -6.72 4.35
CA VAL A 40 -3.54 -6.03 5.59
C VAL A 40 -2.28 -5.86 6.42
N LEU A 41 -2.23 -4.78 7.19
CA LEU A 41 -1.14 -4.60 8.13
C LEU A 41 -1.41 -5.41 9.39
N VAL A 42 -0.34 -5.84 10.05
CA VAL A 42 -0.45 -6.55 11.31
C VAL A 42 0.06 -5.61 12.40
N LEU A 43 -0.84 -5.25 13.30
CA LEU A 43 -0.54 -4.31 14.38
C LEU A 43 -0.66 -5.02 15.73
N GLU A 44 0.29 -4.75 16.61
CA GLU A 44 0.27 -5.23 17.97
C GLU A 44 0.46 -4.03 18.89
N ALA A 45 -0.50 -3.79 19.78
CA ALA A 45 -0.49 -2.62 20.66
C ALA A 45 -0.28 -1.31 19.90
N GLY A 46 -0.89 -1.21 18.69
CA GLY A 46 -0.79 -0.04 17.84
C GLY A 46 0.50 0.07 17.03
N GLN A 47 1.42 -0.87 17.18
CA GLN A 47 2.69 -0.87 16.46
C GLN A 47 2.68 -1.85 15.30
N LEU A 48 3.30 -1.44 14.20
CA LEU A 48 3.41 -2.28 13.01
C LEU A 48 4.41 -3.41 13.26
N VAL A 49 3.94 -4.66 13.23
CA VAL A 49 4.79 -5.83 13.44
C VAL A 49 4.92 -6.70 12.19
N GLY A 50 4.10 -6.47 11.17
CA GLY A 50 4.17 -7.23 9.95
C GLY A 50 3.15 -6.78 8.94
N ILE A 51 3.18 -7.44 7.79
CA ILE A 51 2.18 -7.29 6.73
C ILE A 51 1.76 -8.70 6.30
N PHE A 52 0.47 -8.88 6.06
CA PHE A 52 -0.07 -10.16 5.61
C PHE A 52 -0.75 -9.97 4.25
N THR A 53 -0.29 -10.72 3.26
CA THR A 53 -0.66 -10.52 1.85
C THR A 53 -1.22 -11.79 1.24
N GLU A 54 -1.89 -11.64 0.09
CA GLU A 54 -2.33 -12.78 -0.72
C GLU A 54 -1.17 -13.72 -1.05
N ARG A 55 0.01 -13.16 -1.27
CA ARG A 55 1.20 -13.95 -1.55
C ARG A 55 1.59 -14.81 -0.35
N ASP A 56 1.46 -14.29 0.88
CA ASP A 56 1.70 -15.07 2.09
C ASP A 56 0.71 -16.24 2.20
N VAL A 57 -0.55 -16.01 1.86
CA VAL A 57 -1.56 -17.06 1.85
C VAL A 57 -1.17 -18.15 0.85
N LEU A 58 -0.80 -17.75 -0.35
CA LEU A 58 -0.42 -18.69 -1.39
C LEU A 58 0.82 -19.50 -1.03
N ARG A 59 1.86 -18.84 -0.55
CA ARG A 59 3.18 -19.45 -0.34
C ARG A 59 3.34 -20.11 1.02
N ARG A 60 2.85 -19.47 2.07
CA ARG A 60 3.12 -19.89 3.45
C ARG A 60 1.94 -20.61 4.12
N VAL A 61 0.77 -20.53 3.53
CA VAL A 61 -0.41 -21.24 4.03
C VAL A 61 -0.74 -22.40 3.11
N VAL A 62 -1.18 -22.12 1.88
CA VAL A 62 -1.54 -23.17 0.92
C VAL A 62 -0.30 -23.95 0.49
N GLY A 63 0.77 -23.27 0.09
CA GLY A 63 2.01 -23.89 -0.36
C GLY A 63 2.71 -24.69 0.72
N ALA A 64 2.56 -24.32 2.00
CA ALA A 64 3.15 -25.05 3.12
C ALA A 64 2.20 -26.12 3.69
N GLY A 65 0.95 -26.16 3.23
CA GLY A 65 -0.02 -27.16 3.68
C GLY A 65 -0.49 -26.98 5.13
N VAL A 66 -0.41 -25.75 5.67
CA VAL A 66 -0.86 -25.50 7.04
C VAL A 66 -2.36 -25.19 7.07
N ASN A 67 -2.98 -25.49 8.20
CA ASN A 67 -4.41 -25.27 8.36
C ASN A 67 -4.68 -23.81 8.71
N PRO A 68 -5.42 -23.07 7.86
CA PRO A 68 -5.69 -21.65 8.09
C PRO A 68 -6.52 -21.38 9.34
N ARG A 69 -7.27 -22.36 9.83
CA ARG A 69 -8.12 -22.20 11.02
C ARG A 69 -7.36 -22.35 12.33
N SER A 70 -6.16 -22.93 12.28
CA SER A 70 -5.33 -23.16 13.46
C SER A 70 -3.97 -22.48 13.39
N THR A 71 -3.66 -21.84 12.29
CA THR A 71 -2.39 -21.13 12.10
C THR A 71 -2.61 -19.64 12.38
N LEU A 72 -1.73 -19.04 13.19
CA LEU A 72 -1.82 -17.62 13.51
C LEU A 72 -1.17 -16.78 12.43
N VAL A 73 -1.70 -15.57 12.23
CA VAL A 73 -1.12 -14.59 11.31
C VAL A 73 0.36 -14.36 11.63
N ALA A 74 0.72 -14.29 12.92
CA ALA A 74 2.09 -14.07 13.37
C ALA A 74 3.08 -15.10 12.80
N ASP A 75 2.61 -16.32 12.53
CA ASP A 75 3.48 -17.41 12.08
C ASP A 75 3.74 -17.40 10.57
N VAL A 76 2.91 -16.69 9.81
CA VAL A 76 2.98 -16.70 8.34
C VAL A 76 3.08 -15.31 7.72
N MET A 77 2.96 -14.25 8.49
CA MET A 77 3.09 -12.88 7.98
C MET A 77 4.52 -12.56 7.56
N THR A 78 4.67 -11.54 6.75
CA THR A 78 5.98 -10.96 6.42
C THR A 78 6.38 -10.02 7.55
N LYS A 79 7.52 -10.28 8.19
CA LYS A 79 7.99 -9.52 9.35
C LYS A 79 8.91 -8.37 8.99
N ASP A 80 9.71 -8.53 7.96
CA ASP A 80 10.63 -7.50 7.49
C ASP A 80 9.88 -6.50 6.63
N VAL A 81 9.11 -5.62 7.28
CA VAL A 81 8.28 -4.64 6.59
C VAL A 81 9.12 -3.43 6.22
N ILE A 82 9.15 -3.14 4.93
CA ILE A 82 9.78 -1.92 4.42
C ILE A 82 8.74 -0.81 4.55
N THR A 83 9.15 0.32 5.14
CA THR A 83 8.28 1.48 5.32
C THR A 83 8.89 2.68 4.61
N ILE A 84 8.04 3.67 4.33
CA ILE A 84 8.48 4.94 3.75
C ILE A 84 8.01 6.08 4.64
N SER A 85 8.70 7.21 4.51
CA SER A 85 8.34 8.45 5.18
C SER A 85 7.28 9.20 4.38
N PRO A 86 6.40 10.00 5.01
CA PRO A 86 5.45 10.85 4.29
C PRO A 86 6.13 11.84 3.34
N GLU A 87 7.36 12.22 3.63
CA GLU A 87 8.15 13.15 2.81
C GLU A 87 8.81 12.48 1.62
N ALA A 88 8.82 11.16 1.54
CA ALA A 88 9.35 10.45 0.37
C ALA A 88 8.59 10.88 -0.88
N THR A 89 9.30 10.98 -2.00
CA THR A 89 8.67 11.39 -3.25
C THR A 89 8.01 10.20 -3.94
N VAL A 90 7.10 10.51 -4.86
CA VAL A 90 6.46 9.51 -5.71
C VAL A 90 7.53 8.72 -6.47
N GLU A 91 8.54 9.41 -6.99
CA GLU A 91 9.63 8.77 -7.72
C GLU A 91 10.44 7.81 -6.85
N GLU A 92 10.84 8.23 -5.65
CA GLU A 92 11.54 7.37 -4.70
C GLU A 92 10.73 6.13 -4.35
N THR A 93 9.43 6.30 -4.20
CA THR A 93 8.52 5.21 -3.86
C THR A 93 8.39 4.22 -5.01
N MET A 94 8.32 4.70 -6.24
CA MET A 94 8.31 3.85 -7.44
C MET A 94 9.57 2.98 -7.51
N ILE A 95 10.72 3.58 -7.23
CA ILE A 95 12.00 2.87 -7.23
C ILE A 95 11.96 1.75 -6.19
N LEU A 96 11.47 2.04 -4.99
CA LEU A 96 11.33 1.04 -3.93
C LEU A 96 10.41 -0.11 -4.33
N PHE A 97 9.27 0.17 -4.92
CA PHE A 97 8.36 -0.87 -5.39
C PHE A 97 9.06 -1.79 -6.40
N THR A 98 9.83 -1.21 -7.30
CA THR A 98 10.55 -1.97 -8.33
C THR A 98 11.68 -2.80 -7.73
N GLU A 99 12.52 -2.18 -6.92
CA GLU A 99 13.70 -2.84 -6.34
C GLU A 99 13.32 -3.94 -5.35
N LYS A 100 12.31 -3.70 -4.52
CA LYS A 100 11.90 -4.64 -3.47
C LYS A 100 10.80 -5.59 -3.92
N ARG A 101 10.28 -5.41 -5.13
CA ARG A 101 9.22 -6.24 -5.71
C ARG A 101 7.99 -6.37 -4.80
N CYS A 102 7.65 -5.30 -4.12
CA CYS A 102 6.46 -5.22 -3.29
C CYS A 102 5.40 -4.39 -3.97
N ARG A 103 4.14 -4.52 -3.54
CA ARG A 103 3.01 -3.80 -4.12
C ARG A 103 2.37 -2.83 -3.15
N HIS A 104 2.74 -2.91 -1.89
CA HIS A 104 2.18 -2.08 -0.82
C HIS A 104 3.30 -1.66 0.11
N LEU A 105 3.29 -0.39 0.51
CA LEU A 105 4.27 0.14 1.45
C LEU A 105 3.54 0.90 2.55
N PRO A 106 3.74 0.52 3.81
CA PRO A 106 3.25 1.33 4.93
C PRO A 106 4.02 2.64 4.99
N VAL A 107 3.30 3.70 5.31
CA VAL A 107 3.88 5.04 5.50
C VAL A 107 3.93 5.31 6.99
N CYS A 108 5.12 5.53 7.51
CA CYS A 108 5.33 5.76 8.94
C CYS A 108 6.05 7.09 9.18
N GLU A 109 5.65 7.77 10.23
CA GLU A 109 6.26 9.02 10.67
C GLU A 109 6.60 8.89 12.13
N GLN A 110 7.90 9.00 12.47
CA GLN A 110 8.39 8.87 13.84
C GLN A 110 7.89 7.59 14.52
N GLY A 111 7.95 6.47 13.79
CA GLY A 111 7.51 5.17 14.31
C GLY A 111 6.01 4.96 14.30
N ARG A 112 5.21 5.94 13.88
CA ARG A 112 3.75 5.84 13.81
C ARG A 112 3.29 5.57 12.39
N LEU A 113 2.36 4.65 12.26
CA LEU A 113 1.72 4.37 10.98
C LEU A 113 0.74 5.51 10.65
N VAL A 114 0.92 6.13 9.47
CA VAL A 114 0.05 7.22 9.02
C VAL A 114 -0.76 6.86 7.78
N GLY A 115 -0.47 5.75 7.13
CA GLY A 115 -1.22 5.30 5.97
C GLY A 115 -0.48 4.21 5.21
N THR A 116 -1.00 3.86 4.05
CA THR A 116 -0.37 2.90 3.13
C THR A 116 -0.43 3.43 1.71
N ILE A 117 0.56 3.05 0.92
CA ILE A 117 0.61 3.39 -0.50
C ILE A 117 0.75 2.08 -1.29
N SER A 118 -0.03 1.94 -2.35
CA SER A 118 0.07 0.81 -3.27
C SER A 118 0.64 1.24 -4.61
N ILE A 119 1.09 0.27 -5.39
CA ILE A 119 1.48 0.52 -6.79
C ILE A 119 0.32 1.17 -7.55
N GLY A 120 -0.92 0.73 -7.30
CA GLY A 120 -2.10 1.31 -7.93
C GLY A 120 -2.29 2.78 -7.59
N ASP A 121 -2.02 3.18 -6.34
CA ASP A 121 -2.09 4.58 -5.92
C ASP A 121 -1.08 5.44 -6.69
N ILE A 122 0.14 4.94 -6.84
CA ILE A 122 1.20 5.63 -7.58
C ILE A 122 0.83 5.75 -9.06
N THR A 123 0.36 4.66 -9.66
CA THR A 123 -0.02 4.63 -11.06
C THR A 123 -1.15 5.61 -11.34
N ARG A 124 -2.15 5.65 -10.46
CA ARG A 124 -3.27 6.58 -10.60
C ARG A 124 -2.81 8.03 -10.47
N TRP A 125 -1.93 8.30 -9.51
CA TRP A 125 -1.38 9.65 -9.33
C TRP A 125 -0.66 10.12 -10.58
N ILE A 126 0.20 9.26 -11.16
CA ILE A 126 0.95 9.59 -12.37
C ILE A 126 0.00 9.80 -13.55
N ALA A 127 -0.98 8.93 -13.74
CA ALA A 127 -1.95 9.05 -14.82
C ALA A 127 -2.76 10.34 -14.70
N ASP A 128 -3.20 10.69 -13.50
CA ASP A 128 -3.95 11.92 -13.26
C ASP A 128 -3.07 13.16 -13.50
N SER A 129 -1.81 13.11 -13.09
CA SER A 129 -0.86 14.20 -13.32
C SER A 129 -0.61 14.42 -14.82
N HIS A 130 -0.40 13.34 -15.58
CA HIS A 130 -0.22 13.43 -17.02
C HIS A 130 -1.49 13.94 -17.73
N ARG A 131 -2.65 13.50 -17.28
CA ARG A 131 -3.92 13.97 -17.82
C ARG A 131 -4.08 15.47 -17.59
N PHE A 132 -3.78 15.93 -16.38
CA PHE A 132 -3.85 17.34 -16.03
C PHE A 132 -2.91 18.17 -16.91
N GLU A 133 -1.66 17.72 -17.06
CA GLU A 133 -0.68 18.40 -17.90
C GLU A 133 -1.12 18.45 -19.36
N ALA A 134 -1.65 17.35 -19.88
CA ALA A 134 -2.13 17.28 -21.25
C ALA A 134 -3.30 18.23 -21.49
N GLU A 135 -4.26 18.28 -20.57
CA GLU A 135 -5.40 19.19 -20.67
C GLU A 135 -4.97 20.66 -20.57
N HIS A 136 -4.03 20.94 -19.65
CA HIS A 136 -3.50 22.28 -19.47
C HIS A 136 -2.80 22.76 -20.76
N LEU A 137 -1.95 21.91 -21.33
CA LEU A 137 -1.26 22.21 -22.57
C LEU A 137 -2.22 22.40 -23.74
N LYS A 138 -3.24 21.55 -23.83
CA LYS A 138 -4.27 21.66 -24.85
C LYS A 138 -5.01 22.99 -24.75
N ASN A 139 -5.39 23.39 -23.53
CA ASN A 139 -6.07 24.67 -23.31
C ASN A 139 -5.16 25.86 -23.66
N TYR A 140 -3.88 25.77 -23.31
CA TYR A 140 -2.90 26.79 -23.64
C TYR A 140 -2.77 26.95 -25.16
N ILE A 141 -2.65 25.85 -25.90
CA ILE A 141 -2.55 25.85 -27.34
C ILE A 141 -3.82 26.45 -27.97
N SER A 142 -5.00 26.02 -27.48
CA SER A 142 -6.28 26.55 -27.95
C SER A 142 -6.39 28.06 -27.76
N SER A 143 -5.99 28.54 -26.57
CA SER A 143 -6.00 29.98 -26.27
C SER A 143 -5.01 30.74 -27.15
N GLY A 144 -3.83 30.15 -27.41
CA GLY A 144 -2.80 30.77 -28.25
C GLY A 144 -3.19 30.89 -29.71
N PHE A 145 -4.00 29.97 -30.19
CA PHE A 145 -4.40 29.95 -31.61
C PHE A 145 -5.79 30.54 -31.86
N SER A 146 -6.51 30.90 -30.83
CA SER A 146 -7.85 31.47 -30.99
C SER A 146 -7.88 33.00 -31.19
N THR A 147 -6.71 33.61 -31.26
CA THR A 147 -6.59 35.05 -31.54
C THR A 147 -6.37 35.31 -33.05
#